data_1925d60f25f3454ac50383c2f82aaca2
#
_entry.id   1925d60f25f3454ac50383c2f82aaca2
#
_cell.length_a   1.000
_cell.length_b   1.000
_cell.length_c   1.000
_cell.angle_alpha   90.00
_cell.angle_beta   90.00
_cell.angle_gamma   90.00
#
_symmetry.space_group_name_H-M   'P 1'
#
loop_
_entity.id
_entity.type
_entity.pdbx_description
1 polymer ?
#
loop_
_entity_poly.entity_id
_entity_poly.type
_entity_poly.pdbx_seq_one_letter_code
_entity_poly.pdbx_strand_id
1 'polypeptide(L)'
;SDMSSLPKYLRLELAQNFHFSPVKCVKNEQSKDGSIKYLFELVDGLRVESVLLPMKEEKIDAEGKRISHARYTICVSSQVGCKSGCSFCLTAKGGLKRNLSAGEIVGQILWIKKQNNIPYERRVNIVYMGMGEPLDNLKNVSKAVKILAQNDGLAISPRRQTISTSGLAKQIKELGQMNLGVLLAISLHAVNDGLRTELMPINKAYNIAAI
;
A
#
# COMPACT_ATOMS: atom_id res chain seq x y z
N SER A 1 13.11 -1.74 19.67
CA SER A 1 13.95 -0.78 20.42
C SER A 1 13.27 -0.54 21.77
N ASP A 2 14.05 -0.43 22.80
CA ASP A 2 13.58 -0.26 24.17
C ASP A 2 13.28 1.20 24.54
N MET A 3 13.45 2.13 23.57
CA MET A 3 13.28 3.58 23.77
C MET A 3 13.97 4.09 25.05
N SER A 4 15.18 3.57 25.33
CA SER A 4 15.93 3.86 26.57
C SER A 4 16.20 5.36 26.79
N SER A 5 16.16 6.18 25.73
CA SER A 5 16.27 7.63 25.81
C SER A 5 15.04 8.33 26.43
N LEU A 6 13.90 7.63 26.54
CA LEU A 6 12.69 8.19 27.13
C LEU A 6 12.58 7.81 28.61
N PRO A 7 12.01 8.69 29.46
CA PRO A 7 11.70 8.37 30.86
C PRO A 7 10.83 7.12 30.99
N LYS A 8 11.05 6.35 32.09
CA LYS A 8 10.35 5.07 32.28
C LYS A 8 8.82 5.22 32.29
N TYR A 9 8.29 6.25 32.93
CA TYR A 9 6.84 6.49 32.97
C TYR A 9 6.25 6.69 31.56
N LEU A 10 6.94 7.47 30.70
CA LEU A 10 6.49 7.73 29.34
C LEU A 10 6.54 6.45 28.48
N ARG A 11 7.56 5.60 28.66
CA ARG A 11 7.62 4.30 27.98
C ARG A 11 6.45 3.40 28.35
N LEU A 12 6.06 3.39 29.63
CA LEU A 12 4.91 2.62 30.10
C LEU A 12 3.59 3.16 29.54
N GLU A 13 3.41 4.47 29.54
CA GLU A 13 2.24 5.12 28.96
C GLU A 13 2.12 4.86 27.44
N LEU A 14 3.24 4.98 26.70
CA LEU A 14 3.29 4.66 25.28
C LEU A 14 2.98 3.17 25.01
N ALA A 15 3.50 2.26 25.83
CA ALA A 15 3.23 0.83 25.67
C ALA A 15 1.77 0.45 25.94
N GLN A 16 1.07 1.19 26.78
CA GLN A 16 -0.36 0.98 27.06
C GLN A 16 -1.27 1.54 25.96
N ASN A 17 -0.89 2.67 25.35
CA ASN A 17 -1.76 3.42 24.45
C ASN A 17 -1.41 3.28 22.96
N PHE A 18 -0.23 2.71 22.63
CA PHE A 18 0.24 2.61 21.25
C PHE A 18 0.82 1.23 20.94
N HIS A 19 0.62 0.79 19.71
CA HIS A 19 1.21 -0.44 19.18
C HIS A 19 2.25 -0.10 18.11
N PHE A 20 3.47 -0.65 18.26
CA PHE A 20 4.55 -0.49 17.27
C PHE A 20 4.29 -1.21 15.96
N SER A 21 3.51 -2.27 15.98
CA SER A 21 3.21 -3.07 14.79
C SER A 21 1.71 -3.34 14.76
N PRO A 22 0.94 -2.53 14.00
CA PRO A 22 -0.50 -2.73 13.85
C PRO A 22 -0.84 -3.94 12.97
N VAL A 23 0.18 -4.64 12.43
CA VAL A 23 0.04 -5.81 11.58
C VAL A 23 0.95 -6.93 12.06
N LYS A 24 0.44 -8.18 12.01
CA LYS A 24 1.18 -9.41 12.31
C LYS A 24 1.16 -10.28 11.06
N CYS A 25 2.33 -10.64 10.51
CA CYS A 25 2.38 -11.59 9.43
C CYS A 25 2.05 -13.00 9.95
N VAL A 26 1.03 -13.62 9.40
CA VAL A 26 0.59 -14.97 9.75
C VAL A 26 0.97 -16.01 8.69
N LYS A 27 1.23 -15.57 7.45
CA LYS A 27 1.69 -16.44 6.36
C LYS A 27 2.45 -15.63 5.33
N ASN A 28 3.43 -16.22 4.68
CA ASN A 28 4.02 -15.69 3.45
C ASN A 28 4.24 -16.82 2.43
N GLU A 29 4.24 -16.46 1.16
CA GLU A 29 4.48 -17.36 0.03
C GLU A 29 5.40 -16.67 -0.95
N GLN A 30 6.49 -17.34 -1.32
CA GLN A 30 7.45 -16.84 -2.30
C GLN A 30 7.23 -17.52 -3.65
N SER A 31 7.15 -16.72 -4.70
CA SER A 31 7.06 -17.17 -6.08
C SER A 31 8.44 -17.37 -6.71
N LYS A 32 8.50 -18.10 -7.83
CA LYS A 32 9.77 -18.39 -8.56
C LYS A 32 10.50 -17.15 -9.05
N ASP A 33 9.77 -16.06 -9.31
CA ASP A 33 10.30 -14.76 -9.73
C ASP A 33 10.85 -13.92 -8.56
N GLY A 34 10.85 -14.47 -7.35
CA GLY A 34 11.29 -13.81 -6.13
C GLY A 34 10.24 -12.91 -5.47
N SER A 35 9.05 -12.77 -6.06
CA SER A 35 7.93 -12.04 -5.44
C SER A 35 7.46 -12.77 -4.18
N ILE A 36 7.14 -12.00 -3.12
CA ILE A 36 6.69 -12.57 -1.85
C ILE A 36 5.35 -11.95 -1.48
N LYS A 37 4.34 -12.80 -1.35
CA LYS A 37 3.02 -12.42 -0.84
C LYS A 37 2.96 -12.66 0.66
N TYR A 38 2.49 -11.68 1.40
CA TYR A 38 2.32 -11.70 2.86
C TYR A 38 0.84 -11.62 3.21
N LEU A 39 0.39 -12.47 4.12
CA LEU A 39 -0.90 -12.39 4.77
C LEU A 39 -0.71 -11.77 6.16
N PHE A 40 -1.25 -10.57 6.33
CA PHE A 40 -1.23 -9.86 7.61
C PHE A 40 -2.54 -10.00 8.35
N GLU A 41 -2.45 -10.28 9.65
CA GLU A 41 -3.55 -10.20 10.60
C GLU A 41 -3.48 -8.85 11.33
N LEU A 42 -4.61 -8.18 11.41
CA LEU A 42 -4.80 -6.90 12.07
C LEU A 42 -5.20 -7.11 13.53
N VAL A 43 -5.22 -6.04 14.34
CA VAL A 43 -5.52 -6.13 15.77
C VAL A 43 -6.91 -6.71 16.06
N ASP A 44 -7.86 -6.52 15.14
CA ASP A 44 -9.23 -7.04 15.23
C ASP A 44 -9.41 -8.46 14.63
N GLY A 45 -8.30 -9.12 14.25
CA GLY A 45 -8.31 -10.46 13.67
C GLY A 45 -8.66 -10.50 12.17
N LEU A 46 -9.00 -9.38 11.55
CA LEU A 46 -9.21 -9.30 10.11
C LEU A 46 -7.87 -9.42 9.37
N ARG A 47 -7.92 -9.81 8.09
CA ARG A 47 -6.71 -10.08 7.33
C ARG A 47 -6.65 -9.33 6.02
N VAL A 48 -5.43 -8.93 5.65
CA VAL A 48 -5.12 -8.29 4.36
C VAL A 48 -3.85 -8.86 3.76
N GLU A 49 -3.70 -8.73 2.46
CA GLU A 49 -2.51 -9.17 1.74
C GLU A 49 -1.64 -7.98 1.31
N SER A 50 -0.34 -8.22 1.24
CA SER A 50 0.64 -7.31 0.64
C SER A 50 1.65 -8.11 -0.15
N VAL A 51 2.30 -7.48 -1.13
CA VAL A 51 3.29 -8.16 -1.97
C VAL A 51 4.57 -7.35 -2.06
N LEU A 52 5.71 -8.01 -1.88
CA LEU A 52 7.02 -7.49 -2.24
C LEU A 52 7.38 -7.97 -3.64
N LEU A 53 7.68 -7.04 -4.53
CA LEU A 53 8.07 -7.29 -5.92
C LEU A 53 9.53 -6.88 -6.11
N PRO A 54 10.47 -7.82 -6.34
CA PRO A 54 11.82 -7.50 -6.76
C PRO A 54 11.79 -7.05 -8.22
N MET A 55 12.06 -5.76 -8.46
CA MET A 55 11.98 -5.17 -9.80
C MET A 55 13.32 -5.22 -10.55
N LYS A 56 14.41 -5.27 -9.82
CA LYS A 56 15.77 -5.33 -10.37
C LYS A 56 16.73 -5.82 -9.31
N GLU A 57 17.61 -6.74 -9.68
CA GLU A 57 18.70 -7.21 -8.83
C GLU A 57 19.82 -6.18 -8.74
N GLU A 58 20.58 -6.25 -7.66
CA GLU A 58 21.83 -5.53 -7.55
C GLU A 58 22.85 -6.14 -8.52
N LYS A 59 23.58 -5.29 -9.24
CA LYS A 59 24.68 -5.71 -10.10
C LYS A 59 25.99 -5.13 -9.60
N ILE A 60 26.98 -5.99 -9.47
CA ILE A 60 28.33 -5.67 -9.07
C ILE A 60 29.25 -6.12 -10.23
N ASP A 61 30.25 -5.30 -10.62
CA ASP A 61 31.24 -5.68 -11.63
C ASP A 61 32.28 -6.64 -11.08
N ALA A 62 33.22 -7.05 -11.96
CA ALA A 62 34.30 -7.95 -11.60
C ALA A 62 35.28 -7.34 -10.57
N GLU A 63 35.34 -6.02 -10.50
CA GLU A 63 36.18 -5.25 -9.57
C GLU A 63 35.48 -4.98 -8.23
N GLY A 64 34.25 -5.53 -8.01
CA GLY A 64 33.47 -5.37 -6.79
C GLY A 64 32.71 -4.03 -6.70
N LYS A 65 32.69 -3.21 -7.74
CA LYS A 65 31.99 -1.94 -7.79
C LYS A 65 30.52 -2.14 -8.18
N ARG A 66 29.62 -1.48 -7.46
CA ARG A 66 28.18 -1.56 -7.73
C ARG A 66 27.79 -0.79 -8.99
N ILE A 67 27.32 -1.52 -10.03
CA ILE A 67 26.81 -0.97 -11.29
C ILE A 67 25.35 -0.52 -11.13
N SER A 68 24.52 -1.28 -10.41
CA SER A 68 23.14 -0.93 -10.16
C SER A 68 22.65 -1.38 -8.79
N HIS A 69 21.74 -0.61 -8.20
CA HIS A 69 21.07 -1.00 -6.96
C HIS A 69 19.86 -1.90 -7.23
N ALA A 70 19.62 -2.84 -6.32
CA ALA A 70 18.33 -3.53 -6.26
C ALA A 70 17.18 -2.53 -6.13
N ARG A 71 16.07 -2.80 -6.81
CA ARG A 71 14.83 -2.00 -6.75
C ARG A 71 13.68 -2.89 -6.35
N TYR A 72 12.86 -2.39 -5.43
CA TYR A 72 11.70 -3.08 -4.91
C TYR A 72 10.45 -2.23 -5.09
N THR A 73 9.34 -2.88 -5.32
CA THR A 73 8.00 -2.30 -5.21
C THR A 73 7.23 -3.05 -4.14
N ILE A 74 6.60 -2.33 -3.23
CA ILE A 74 5.72 -2.91 -2.20
C ILE A 74 4.29 -2.55 -2.57
N CYS A 75 3.48 -3.59 -2.82
CA CYS A 75 2.06 -3.48 -3.05
C CYS A 75 1.33 -3.63 -1.72
N VAL A 76 0.54 -2.62 -1.35
CA VAL A 76 -0.15 -2.57 -0.05
C VAL A 76 -1.66 -2.51 -0.20
N SER A 77 -2.35 -3.07 0.78
CA SER A 77 -3.80 -2.98 0.93
C SER A 77 -4.21 -1.68 1.60
N SER A 78 -5.39 -1.17 1.23
CA SER A 78 -6.00 0.05 1.77
C SER A 78 -7.31 -0.21 2.53
N GLN A 79 -7.93 -1.38 2.35
CA GLN A 79 -9.19 -1.78 2.99
C GLN A 79 -9.18 -3.28 3.28
N VAL A 80 -9.99 -3.71 4.22
CA VAL A 80 -10.38 -5.12 4.38
C VAL A 80 -11.61 -5.35 3.53
N GLY A 81 -11.43 -6.09 2.42
CA GLY A 81 -12.45 -6.23 1.39
C GLY A 81 -12.56 -4.99 0.49
N CYS A 82 -13.58 -4.94 -0.37
CA CYS A 82 -13.82 -3.84 -1.31
C CYS A 82 -15.29 -3.82 -1.72
N LYS A 83 -15.86 -2.62 -1.86
CA LYS A 83 -17.27 -2.47 -2.31
C LYS A 83 -17.41 -2.22 -3.82
N SER A 84 -16.32 -2.08 -4.58
CA SER A 84 -16.37 -1.76 -6.01
C SER A 84 -17.06 -2.82 -6.86
N GLY A 85 -17.12 -4.08 -6.39
CA GLY A 85 -17.89 -5.14 -7.02
C GLY A 85 -17.33 -5.66 -8.35
N CYS A 86 -16.05 -5.42 -8.66
CA CYS A 86 -15.44 -5.90 -9.91
C CYS A 86 -15.56 -7.42 -10.03
N SER A 87 -16.13 -7.91 -11.14
CA SER A 87 -16.51 -9.31 -11.33
C SER A 87 -15.33 -10.28 -11.29
N PHE A 88 -14.15 -9.82 -11.70
CA PHE A 88 -12.90 -10.58 -11.75
C PHE A 88 -12.11 -10.53 -10.42
N CYS A 89 -12.53 -9.72 -9.43
CA CYS A 89 -11.74 -9.47 -8.22
C CYS A 89 -12.23 -10.30 -7.04
N LEU A 90 -11.33 -11.16 -6.50
CA LEU A 90 -11.66 -11.98 -5.34
C LEU A 90 -11.96 -11.14 -4.08
N THR A 91 -11.23 -10.03 -3.89
CA THR A 91 -11.44 -9.10 -2.77
C THR A 91 -12.86 -8.52 -2.76
N ALA A 92 -13.44 -8.25 -3.94
CA ALA A 92 -14.79 -7.69 -4.05
C ALA A 92 -15.88 -8.68 -3.64
N LYS A 93 -15.64 -10.00 -3.82
CA LYS A 93 -16.60 -11.06 -3.44
C LYS A 93 -16.90 -11.08 -1.93
N GLY A 94 -15.94 -10.69 -1.10
CA GLY A 94 -16.10 -10.61 0.35
C GLY A 94 -16.81 -9.34 0.85
N GLY A 95 -17.11 -8.39 -0.05
CA GLY A 95 -17.60 -7.07 0.28
C GLY A 95 -16.61 -6.26 1.11
N LEU A 96 -16.94 -5.03 1.42
CA LEU A 96 -16.15 -4.15 2.28
C LEU A 96 -16.47 -4.45 3.75
N LYS A 97 -15.46 -4.72 4.56
CA LYS A 97 -15.59 -4.82 6.02
C LYS A 97 -15.26 -3.48 6.68
N ARG A 98 -14.07 -2.91 6.40
CA ARG A 98 -13.67 -1.58 6.88
C ARG A 98 -12.48 -1.02 6.12
N ASN A 99 -12.27 0.26 6.29
CA ASN A 99 -11.06 0.95 5.88
C ASN A 99 -9.89 0.56 6.79
N LEU A 100 -8.67 0.49 6.22
CA LEU A 100 -7.45 0.46 7.01
C LEU A 100 -7.13 1.85 7.53
N SER A 101 -6.62 1.92 8.74
CA SER A 101 -6.00 3.13 9.28
C SER A 101 -4.68 3.43 8.56
N ALA A 102 -4.22 4.68 8.64
CA ALA A 102 -2.91 5.05 8.09
C ALA A 102 -1.77 4.23 8.74
N GLY A 103 -1.87 3.93 10.03
CA GLY A 103 -0.91 3.08 10.74
C GLY A 103 -0.87 1.65 10.20
N GLU A 104 -2.01 1.03 9.91
CA GLU A 104 -2.07 -0.30 9.31
C GLU A 104 -1.50 -0.33 7.89
N ILE A 105 -1.71 0.72 7.10
CA ILE A 105 -1.11 0.86 5.76
C ILE A 105 0.41 0.96 5.86
N VAL A 106 0.92 1.87 6.69
CA VAL A 106 2.36 2.08 6.91
C VAL A 106 3.01 0.84 7.54
N GLY A 107 2.31 0.18 8.46
CA GLY A 107 2.77 -1.03 9.15
C GLY A 107 3.11 -2.17 8.19
N GLN A 108 2.34 -2.37 7.11
CA GLN A 108 2.64 -3.36 6.08
C GLN A 108 4.03 -3.11 5.46
N ILE A 109 4.34 -1.84 5.15
CA ILE A 109 5.60 -1.45 4.52
C ILE A 109 6.77 -1.61 5.47
N LEU A 110 6.63 -1.13 6.71
CA LEU A 110 7.65 -1.25 7.75
C LEU A 110 8.00 -2.71 8.02
N TRP A 111 6.99 -3.56 8.15
CA TRP A 111 7.17 -4.98 8.40
C TRP A 111 7.90 -5.65 7.23
N ILE A 112 7.47 -5.41 5.98
CA ILE A 112 8.08 -5.99 4.78
C ILE A 112 9.54 -5.55 4.64
N LYS A 113 9.84 -4.26 4.82
CA LYS A 113 11.23 -3.76 4.77
C LYS A 113 12.11 -4.44 5.82
N LYS A 114 11.63 -4.53 7.07
CA LYS A 114 12.36 -5.18 8.17
C LYS A 114 12.61 -6.65 7.90
N GLN A 115 11.59 -7.40 7.52
CA GLN A 115 11.68 -8.86 7.29
C GLN A 115 12.63 -9.22 6.15
N ASN A 116 12.71 -8.39 5.12
CA ASN A 116 13.55 -8.66 3.95
C ASN A 116 14.90 -7.93 4.01
N ASN A 117 15.30 -7.43 5.18
CA ASN A 117 16.56 -6.71 5.38
C ASN A 117 16.79 -5.60 4.32
N ILE A 118 15.68 -4.95 3.87
CA ILE A 118 15.76 -3.83 2.94
C ILE A 118 16.27 -2.62 3.73
N PRO A 119 17.50 -2.13 3.46
CA PRO A 119 18.07 -1.03 4.22
C PRO A 119 17.15 0.18 4.26
N TYR A 120 17.25 0.94 5.35
CA TYR A 120 16.40 2.11 5.55
C TYR A 120 16.50 3.10 4.39
N GLU A 121 17.72 3.39 3.93
CA GLU A 121 18.05 4.31 2.84
C GLU A 121 17.69 3.75 1.46
N ARG A 122 17.40 2.45 1.38
CA ARG A 122 17.05 1.80 0.12
C ARG A 122 15.73 2.34 -0.39
N ARG A 123 15.79 2.96 -1.56
CA ARG A 123 14.60 3.47 -2.26
C ARG A 123 13.69 2.32 -2.69
N VAL A 124 12.43 2.43 -2.31
CA VAL A 124 11.35 1.51 -2.71
C VAL A 124 10.23 2.29 -3.37
N ASN A 125 9.48 1.64 -4.25
CA ASN A 125 8.22 2.19 -4.75
C ASN A 125 7.08 1.57 -3.95
N ILE A 126 6.05 2.36 -3.71
CA ILE A 126 4.81 1.90 -3.06
C ILE A 126 3.68 1.98 -4.08
N VAL A 127 2.91 0.91 -4.18
CA VAL A 127 1.69 0.89 -5.00
C VAL A 127 0.51 0.49 -4.11
N TYR A 128 -0.53 1.31 -4.11
CA TYR A 128 -1.78 1.04 -3.40
C TYR A 128 -2.68 0.23 -4.32
N MET A 129 -2.27 -1.03 -4.58
CA MET A 129 -2.90 -1.94 -5.57
C MET A 129 -3.24 -3.30 -4.95
N GLY A 130 -3.20 -3.42 -3.63
CA GLY A 130 -3.63 -4.60 -2.88
C GLY A 130 -5.14 -4.65 -2.70
N MET A 131 -5.59 -5.09 -1.54
CA MET A 131 -7.03 -5.16 -1.25
C MET A 131 -7.61 -3.78 -0.99
N GLY A 132 -8.80 -3.52 -1.57
CA GLY A 132 -9.59 -2.30 -1.39
C GLY A 132 -9.51 -1.32 -2.55
N GLU A 133 -10.33 -0.27 -2.46
CA GLU A 133 -10.30 0.90 -3.33
C GLU A 133 -9.65 2.06 -2.56
N PRO A 134 -8.42 2.47 -2.91
CA PRO A 134 -7.69 3.47 -2.12
C PRO A 134 -8.40 4.82 -2.03
N LEU A 135 -9.09 5.23 -3.09
CA LEU A 135 -9.80 6.50 -3.08
C LEU A 135 -11.09 6.48 -2.25
N ASP A 136 -11.64 5.31 -1.95
CA ASP A 136 -12.73 5.14 -0.99
C ASP A 136 -12.23 5.26 0.47
N ASN A 137 -10.91 5.15 0.68
CA ASN A 137 -10.23 5.38 1.95
C ASN A 137 -9.25 6.57 1.87
N LEU A 138 -9.58 7.59 1.09
CA LEU A 138 -8.68 8.70 0.74
C LEU A 138 -8.06 9.39 1.95
N LYS A 139 -8.82 9.59 3.03
CA LYS A 139 -8.35 10.21 4.28
C LYS A 139 -7.15 9.46 4.89
N ASN A 140 -7.23 8.14 5.02
CA ASN A 140 -6.15 7.36 5.63
C ASN A 140 -5.01 7.13 4.65
N VAL A 141 -5.31 6.93 3.36
CA VAL A 141 -4.30 6.78 2.31
C VAL A 141 -3.46 8.06 2.18
N SER A 142 -4.08 9.24 2.13
CA SER A 142 -3.35 10.51 2.07
C SER A 142 -2.50 10.75 3.32
N LYS A 143 -2.98 10.34 4.51
CA LYS A 143 -2.21 10.40 5.74
C LYS A 143 -1.02 9.43 5.69
N ALA A 144 -1.20 8.21 5.20
CA ALA A 144 -0.11 7.25 5.01
C ALA A 144 0.94 7.76 4.04
N VAL A 145 0.53 8.35 2.90
CA VAL A 145 1.45 9.01 1.94
C VAL A 145 2.33 10.04 2.62
N LYS A 146 1.73 10.91 3.44
CA LYS A 146 2.46 11.97 4.17
C LYS A 146 3.43 11.38 5.20
N ILE A 147 3.03 10.36 5.96
CA ILE A 147 3.89 9.68 6.95
C ILE A 147 5.09 9.04 6.25
N LEU A 148 4.86 8.32 5.15
CA LEU A 148 5.93 7.65 4.39
C LEU A 148 6.92 8.65 3.77
N ALA A 149 6.48 9.87 3.47
CA ALA A 149 7.30 10.92 2.87
C ALA A 149 8.13 11.72 3.89
N GLN A 150 7.91 11.57 5.19
CA GLN A 150 8.66 12.30 6.22
C GLN A 150 10.16 12.01 6.14
N ASN A 151 10.98 13.06 6.16
CA ASN A 151 12.44 12.96 6.02
C ASN A 151 13.10 12.27 7.23
N ASP A 152 12.54 12.44 8.41
CA ASP A 152 12.92 11.79 9.67
C ASP A 152 12.27 10.39 9.82
N GLY A 153 11.45 9.99 8.84
CA GLY A 153 10.80 8.70 8.73
C GLY A 153 11.40 7.84 7.60
N LEU A 154 10.57 7.17 6.81
CA LEU A 154 11.02 6.31 5.70
C LEU A 154 11.54 7.09 4.48
N ALA A 155 11.31 8.37 4.41
CA ALA A 155 11.73 9.28 3.32
C ALA A 155 11.35 8.77 1.90
N ILE A 156 10.19 8.11 1.79
CA ILE A 156 9.69 7.60 0.51
C ILE A 156 8.98 8.73 -0.22
N SER A 157 9.65 9.36 -1.16
CA SER A 157 9.10 10.47 -1.95
C SER A 157 7.71 10.13 -2.50
N PRO A 158 6.74 11.07 -2.49
CA PRO A 158 5.43 10.88 -3.09
C PRO A 158 5.47 10.45 -4.57
N ARG A 159 6.47 10.90 -5.34
CA ARG A 159 6.70 10.45 -6.73
C ARG A 159 7.01 8.95 -6.87
N ARG A 160 7.26 8.26 -5.78
CA ARG A 160 7.46 6.81 -5.70
C ARG A 160 6.26 6.08 -5.13
N GLN A 161 5.16 6.79 -4.94
CA GLN A 161 3.90 6.27 -4.42
C GLN A 161 2.82 6.40 -5.49
N THR A 162 2.26 5.28 -5.92
CA THR A 162 1.21 5.23 -6.95
C THR A 162 -0.10 4.80 -6.30
N ILE A 163 -1.10 5.65 -6.36
CA ILE A 163 -2.46 5.33 -5.95
C ILE A 163 -3.21 4.80 -7.17
N SER A 164 -3.78 3.60 -7.07
CA SER A 164 -4.65 3.04 -8.10
C SER A 164 -6.11 3.29 -7.75
N THR A 165 -6.97 3.41 -8.75
CA THR A 165 -8.41 3.52 -8.53
C THR A 165 -9.20 2.85 -9.65
N SER A 166 -10.35 2.32 -9.29
CA SER A 166 -11.36 1.83 -10.24
C SER A 166 -12.11 2.95 -10.98
N GLY A 167 -11.82 4.22 -10.65
CA GLY A 167 -12.38 5.38 -11.34
C GLY A 167 -13.45 6.13 -10.55
N LEU A 168 -13.24 6.38 -9.26
CA LEU A 168 -14.09 7.27 -8.45
C LEU A 168 -13.78 8.74 -8.82
N ALA A 169 -14.41 9.25 -9.89
CA ALA A 169 -14.09 10.55 -10.50
C ALA A 169 -14.13 11.72 -9.49
N LYS A 170 -15.08 11.73 -8.56
CA LYS A 170 -15.16 12.74 -7.50
C LYS A 170 -13.90 12.73 -6.63
N GLN A 171 -13.48 11.55 -6.18
CA GLN A 171 -12.31 11.38 -5.31
C GLN A 171 -10.98 11.58 -6.07
N ILE A 172 -10.95 11.34 -7.39
CA ILE A 172 -9.81 11.70 -8.25
C ILE A 172 -9.60 13.22 -8.21
N LYS A 173 -10.67 14.01 -8.37
CA LYS A 173 -10.60 15.48 -8.26
C LYS A 173 -10.15 15.94 -6.88
N GLU A 174 -10.68 15.32 -5.82
CA GLU A 174 -10.28 15.59 -4.44
C GLU A 174 -8.80 15.30 -4.20
N LEU A 175 -8.30 14.14 -4.68
CA LEU A 175 -6.87 13.79 -4.62
C LEU A 175 -6.00 14.83 -5.35
N GLY A 176 -6.44 15.28 -6.53
CA GLY A 176 -5.75 16.33 -7.29
C GLY A 176 -5.61 17.64 -6.50
N GLN A 177 -6.67 18.05 -5.79
CA GLN A 177 -6.66 19.24 -4.95
C GLN A 177 -5.73 19.14 -3.74
N MET A 178 -5.45 17.94 -3.26
CA MET A 178 -4.54 17.71 -2.13
C MET A 178 -3.06 17.98 -2.47
N ASN A 179 -2.68 18.07 -3.72
CA ASN A 179 -1.31 18.31 -4.21
C ASN A 179 -0.24 17.45 -3.54
N LEU A 180 -0.54 16.16 -3.33
CA LEU A 180 0.37 15.23 -2.63
C LEU A 180 1.62 14.88 -3.44
N GLY A 181 1.61 15.09 -4.75
CA GLY A 181 2.72 14.74 -5.66
C GLY A 181 2.86 13.23 -5.94
N VAL A 182 1.83 12.44 -5.64
CA VAL A 182 1.75 11.00 -5.94
C VAL A 182 1.42 10.76 -7.41
N LEU A 183 1.67 9.54 -7.88
CA LEU A 183 1.21 9.07 -9.18
C LEU A 183 -0.20 8.49 -9.06
N LEU A 184 -1.02 8.69 -10.07
CA LEU A 184 -2.35 8.08 -10.19
C LEU A 184 -2.35 7.04 -11.30
N ALA A 185 -2.92 5.87 -11.03
CA ALA A 185 -3.18 4.81 -12.00
C ALA A 185 -4.68 4.52 -12.06
N ILE A 186 -5.23 4.48 -13.27
CA ILE A 186 -6.65 4.14 -13.49
C ILE A 186 -6.76 2.69 -13.93
N SER A 187 -7.51 1.89 -13.18
CA SER A 187 -7.91 0.53 -13.54
C SER A 187 -9.07 0.59 -14.55
N LEU A 188 -8.74 0.78 -15.82
CA LEU A 188 -9.74 0.98 -16.86
C LEU A 188 -10.44 -0.32 -17.26
N HIS A 189 -9.68 -1.38 -17.52
CA HIS A 189 -10.07 -2.76 -17.86
C HIS A 189 -10.94 -2.95 -19.12
N ALA A 190 -11.56 -1.91 -19.66
CA ALA A 190 -12.32 -1.94 -20.88
C ALA A 190 -12.30 -0.57 -21.57
N VAL A 191 -12.40 -0.56 -22.90
CA VAL A 191 -12.34 0.65 -23.73
C VAL A 191 -13.73 1.19 -24.10
N ASN A 192 -14.80 0.51 -23.69
CA ASN A 192 -16.18 0.95 -23.86
C ASN A 192 -16.99 0.73 -22.58
N ASP A 193 -18.01 1.56 -22.40
CA ASP A 193 -18.83 1.57 -21.18
C ASP A 193 -19.68 0.30 -20.98
N GLY A 194 -20.10 -0.36 -22.07
CA GLY A 194 -20.86 -1.60 -21.98
C GLY A 194 -20.07 -2.69 -21.26
N LEU A 195 -18.92 -3.06 -21.85
CA LEU A 195 -18.03 -4.06 -21.26
C LEU A 195 -17.50 -3.63 -19.88
N ARG A 196 -17.17 -2.33 -19.72
CA ARG A 196 -16.69 -1.83 -18.44
C ARG A 196 -17.74 -1.96 -17.35
N THR A 197 -19.01 -1.73 -17.65
CA THR A 197 -20.11 -1.89 -16.69
C THR A 197 -20.28 -3.33 -16.24
N GLU A 198 -20.10 -4.27 -17.15
CA GLU A 198 -20.12 -5.71 -16.86
C GLU A 198 -18.99 -6.14 -15.92
N LEU A 199 -17.79 -5.68 -16.20
CA LEU A 199 -16.59 -6.01 -15.42
C LEU A 199 -16.50 -5.22 -14.11
N MET A 200 -16.91 -3.96 -14.11
CA MET A 200 -16.74 -3.00 -13.02
C MET A 200 -18.02 -2.20 -12.81
N PRO A 201 -18.89 -2.61 -11.88
CA PRO A 201 -20.17 -1.94 -11.63
C PRO A 201 -20.09 -0.45 -11.29
N ILE A 202 -18.94 0.02 -10.81
CA ILE A 202 -18.66 1.44 -10.56
C ILE A 202 -18.83 2.31 -11.81
N ASN A 203 -18.72 1.74 -13.01
CA ASN A 203 -18.95 2.43 -14.29
C ASN A 203 -20.37 3.01 -14.43
N LYS A 204 -21.36 2.43 -13.72
CA LYS A 204 -22.72 2.97 -13.69
C LYS A 204 -22.78 4.36 -13.03
N ALA A 205 -21.88 4.60 -12.05
CA ALA A 205 -21.78 5.90 -11.38
C ALA A 205 -20.80 6.86 -12.08
N TYR A 206 -19.73 6.31 -12.63
CA TYR A 206 -18.66 7.06 -13.31
C TYR A 206 -18.27 6.31 -14.57
N ASN A 207 -18.83 6.72 -15.72
CA ASN A 207 -18.48 6.17 -17.03
C ASN A 207 -17.08 6.62 -17.47
N ILE A 208 -16.59 6.08 -18.61
CA ILE A 208 -15.25 6.39 -19.11
C ILE A 208 -15.05 7.90 -19.32
N ALA A 209 -16.07 8.58 -19.83
CA ALA A 209 -15.98 10.03 -20.10
C ALA A 209 -15.92 10.89 -18.80
N ALA A 210 -16.33 10.34 -17.65
CA ALA A 210 -16.29 11.04 -16.36
C ALA A 210 -14.94 10.90 -15.64
N ILE A 211 -14.13 9.93 -16.05
CA ILE A 211 -12.82 9.60 -15.48
C ILE A 211 -11.71 10.37 -16.18
#